data_7b4f8bd3b8d812b6f252588bbaf3835d
#
_entry.id   7b4f8bd3b8d812b6f252588bbaf3835d
#
_cell.length_a   1.000
_cell.length_b   1.000
_cell.length_c   1.000
_cell.angle_alpha   90.00
_cell.angle_beta   90.00
_cell.angle_gamma   90.00
#
_symmetry.space_group_name_H-M   'P 1'
#
loop_
_entity.id
_entity.type
_entity.pdbx_description
1 polymer ?
#
loop_
_entity_poly.entity_id
_entity_poly.type
_entity_poly.pdbx_seq_one_letter_code
_entity_poly.pdbx_strand_id
1 'polypeptide(L)'
;MNQNNNGDALLAGGITRDCIESTYCFIHQKLRVFEFSPNPTQRDDIEYAIAQYVEGMNPQLYLLLSQGRTEFLLDHVNFEKDMREAQEKLEGMM
;
A
#
# COMPACT_ATOMS: atom_id res chain seq x y z
N MET A 1 24.09 18.77 7.83
CA MET A 1 23.68 18.63 7.61
C MET A 1 23.06 18.27 7.31
N ASN A 2 22.85 18.23 7.09
CA ASN A 2 22.32 17.97 6.76
C ASN A 2 21.57 17.66 6.27
N GLN A 3 21.26 17.63 6.01
CA GLN A 3 20.59 17.41 5.59
C GLN A 3 19.98 16.91 5.05
N ASN A 4 19.75 16.80 4.88
CA ASN A 4 19.20 16.36 4.37
C ASN A 4 18.55 16.08 3.72
N ASN A 5 18.25 16.15 3.59
CA ASN A 5 17.73 15.95 2.96
C ASN A 5 17.36 15.65 2.21
N ASN A 6 17.17 15.60 2.42
CA ASN A 6 17.10 15.38 1.57
C ASN A 6 16.35 15.37 0.58
N GLY A 7 16.69 15.32 0.10
CA GLY A 7 16.03 15.60 -1.11
C GLY A 7 14.57 15.35 -1.15
N ASP A 8 14.19 14.33 -0.52
CA ASP A 8 12.78 13.99 -0.42
C ASP A 8 12.12 14.83 0.64
N ALA A 9 11.28 15.73 0.21
CA ALA A 9 10.48 16.47 1.15
C ALA A 9 9.63 15.47 1.93
N LEU A 10 9.64 15.57 3.23
CA LEU A 10 8.76 14.79 4.07
C LEU A 10 7.33 15.29 3.91
N LEU A 11 6.44 14.37 3.65
CA LEU A 11 5.02 14.65 3.69
C LEU A 11 4.54 14.45 5.11
N ALA A 12 3.26 14.57 5.35
CA ALA A 12 2.73 14.44 6.70
C ALA A 12 3.15 13.12 7.34
N GLY A 13 3.52 13.16 8.63
CA GLY A 13 3.80 11.95 9.38
C GLY A 13 5.07 11.20 9.00
N GLY A 14 6.03 11.88 8.38
CA GLY A 14 7.29 11.23 8.02
C GLY A 14 7.21 10.43 6.73
N ILE A 15 6.17 10.61 5.95
CA ILE A 15 6.02 9.92 4.68
C ILE A 15 6.90 10.59 3.64
N THR A 16 7.70 9.80 2.91
CA THR A 16 8.55 10.31 1.85
C THR A 16 7.99 9.90 0.50
N ARG A 17 8.45 10.59 -0.56
CA ARG A 17 8.07 10.23 -1.91
C ARG A 17 8.51 8.80 -2.23
N ASP A 18 9.72 8.41 -1.81
CA ASP A 18 10.18 7.04 -2.03
C ASP A 18 9.26 6.03 -1.39
N CYS A 19 8.76 6.33 -0.21
CA CYS A 19 7.82 5.45 0.49
C CYS A 19 6.54 5.27 -0.32
N ILE A 20 6.02 6.38 -0.85
CA ILE A 20 4.80 6.34 -1.67
C ILE A 20 5.03 5.52 -2.93
N GLU A 21 6.14 5.77 -3.62
CA GLU A 21 6.44 5.07 -4.87
C GLU A 21 6.64 3.58 -4.64
N SER A 22 7.37 3.22 -3.59
CA SER A 22 7.61 1.82 -3.27
C SER A 22 6.31 1.10 -2.95
N THR A 23 5.46 1.74 -2.17
CA THR A 23 4.18 1.16 -1.81
C THR A 23 3.29 1.02 -3.03
N TYR A 24 3.29 2.05 -3.88
CA TYR A 24 2.53 1.98 -5.12
C TYR A 24 2.98 0.80 -5.99
N CYS A 25 4.28 0.66 -6.18
CA CYS A 25 4.81 -0.42 -7.02
C CYS A 25 4.43 -1.79 -6.44
N PHE A 26 4.55 -1.93 -5.13
CA PHE A 26 4.23 -3.20 -4.49
C PHE A 26 2.74 -3.55 -4.68
N ILE A 27 1.86 -2.59 -4.36
CA ILE A 27 0.42 -2.83 -4.46
C ILE A 27 0.02 -3.04 -5.92
N HIS A 28 0.57 -2.24 -6.82
CA HIS A 28 0.25 -2.37 -8.24
C HIS A 28 0.59 -3.76 -8.77
N GLN A 29 1.78 -4.26 -8.45
CA GLN A 29 2.19 -5.59 -8.88
C GLN A 29 1.27 -6.67 -8.31
N LYS A 30 0.97 -6.56 -7.02
CA LYS A 30 0.12 -7.58 -6.38
C LYS A 30 -1.30 -7.53 -6.92
N LEU A 31 -1.82 -6.34 -7.18
CA LEU A 31 -3.16 -6.20 -7.72
C LEU A 31 -3.25 -6.82 -9.11
N ARG A 32 -2.25 -6.57 -9.98
CA ARG A 32 -2.26 -7.15 -11.31
C ARG A 32 -2.26 -8.66 -11.27
N VAL A 33 -1.40 -9.26 -10.44
CA VAL A 33 -1.36 -10.71 -10.33
C VAL A 33 -2.68 -11.23 -9.78
N PHE A 34 -3.22 -10.55 -8.78
CA PHE A 34 -4.47 -10.95 -8.15
C PHE A 34 -5.61 -10.97 -9.16
N GLU A 35 -5.70 -9.94 -9.99
CA GLU A 35 -6.79 -9.81 -10.96
C GLU A 35 -6.70 -10.83 -12.08
N PHE A 36 -5.48 -11.23 -12.43
CA PHE A 36 -5.29 -12.18 -13.54
C PHE A 36 -5.13 -13.61 -13.07
N SER A 37 -5.15 -13.86 -11.76
CA SER A 37 -4.97 -15.20 -11.24
C SER A 37 -6.31 -15.86 -10.98
N PRO A 38 -6.59 -17.00 -11.62
CA PRO A 38 -7.78 -17.79 -11.26
C PRO A 38 -7.54 -18.72 -10.09
N ASN A 39 -6.29 -18.82 -9.60
CA ASN A 39 -5.91 -19.81 -8.60
C ASN A 39 -6.14 -19.28 -7.18
N PRO A 40 -7.06 -19.88 -6.39
CA PRO A 40 -7.33 -19.39 -5.04
C PRO A 40 -6.11 -19.40 -4.13
N THR A 41 -5.23 -20.40 -4.26
CA THR A 41 -4.02 -20.48 -3.44
C THR A 41 -3.12 -19.27 -3.71
N GLN A 42 -2.96 -18.91 -4.98
CA GLN A 42 -2.14 -17.76 -5.34
C GLN A 42 -2.75 -16.46 -4.81
N ARG A 43 -4.08 -16.36 -4.83
CA ARG A 43 -4.75 -15.20 -4.27
C ARG A 43 -4.55 -15.12 -2.76
N ASP A 44 -4.63 -16.25 -2.08
CA ASP A 44 -4.38 -16.30 -0.64
C ASP A 44 -2.96 -15.87 -0.31
N ASP A 45 -1.99 -16.29 -1.13
CA ASP A 45 -0.59 -15.89 -0.94
C ASP A 45 -0.44 -14.38 -1.06
N ILE A 46 -1.16 -13.77 -2.00
CA ILE A 46 -1.10 -12.33 -2.18
C ILE A 46 -1.72 -11.61 -0.96
N GLU A 47 -2.84 -12.13 -0.46
CA GLU A 47 -3.45 -11.54 0.75
C GLU A 47 -2.48 -11.59 1.91
N TYR A 48 -1.79 -12.71 2.06
CA TYR A 48 -0.81 -12.86 3.13
C TYR A 48 0.35 -11.87 2.96
N ALA A 49 0.86 -11.75 1.73
CA ALA A 49 1.96 -10.83 1.45
C ALA A 49 1.57 -9.39 1.74
N ILE A 50 0.36 -9.01 1.38
CA ILE A 50 -0.13 -7.66 1.66
C ILE A 50 -0.28 -7.43 3.16
N ALA A 51 -0.81 -8.41 3.89
CA ALA A 51 -0.94 -8.28 5.34
C ALA A 51 0.41 -8.06 6.00
N GLN A 52 1.43 -8.79 5.57
CA GLN A 52 2.77 -8.60 6.10
C GLN A 52 3.33 -7.23 5.74
N TYR A 53 3.07 -6.79 4.52
CA TYR A 53 3.53 -5.47 4.09
C TYR A 53 2.89 -4.38 4.95
N VAL A 54 1.61 -4.52 5.24
CA VAL A 54 0.89 -3.55 6.06
C VAL A 54 1.51 -3.45 7.46
N GLU A 55 1.94 -4.59 8.03
CA GLU A 55 2.56 -4.57 9.34
C GLU A 55 3.83 -3.72 9.39
N GLY A 56 4.57 -3.69 8.28
CA GLY A 56 5.80 -2.90 8.21
C GLY A 56 5.64 -1.53 7.58
N MET A 57 4.43 -1.19 7.16
CA MET A 57 4.18 0.06 6.48
C MET A 57 4.22 1.23 7.45
N ASN A 58 4.60 2.41 6.93
CA ASN A 58 4.52 3.63 7.71
C ASN A 58 3.09 3.81 8.21
N PRO A 59 2.88 3.92 9.53
CA PRO A 59 1.51 4.00 10.07
C PRO A 59 0.72 5.20 9.57
N GLN A 60 1.39 6.32 9.31
CA GLN A 60 0.69 7.50 8.81
C GLN A 60 0.23 7.29 7.37
N LEU A 61 1.03 6.60 6.57
CA LEU A 61 0.63 6.27 5.22
C LEU A 61 -0.56 5.32 5.23
N TYR A 62 -0.50 4.31 6.09
CA TYR A 62 -1.62 3.38 6.21
C TYR A 62 -2.90 4.12 6.64
N LEU A 63 -2.77 5.06 7.55
CA LEU A 63 -3.92 5.84 8.01
C LEU A 63 -4.53 6.63 6.85
N LEU A 64 -3.70 7.24 6.02
CA LEU A 64 -4.17 7.99 4.86
C LEU A 64 -4.88 7.08 3.87
N LEU A 65 -4.31 5.92 3.59
CA LEU A 65 -4.90 4.99 2.63
C LEU A 65 -6.20 4.39 3.16
N SER A 66 -6.22 4.02 4.43
CA SER A 66 -7.35 3.34 5.03
C SER A 66 -8.50 4.29 5.40
N GLN A 67 -8.20 5.57 5.55
CA GLN A 67 -9.17 6.56 6.03
C GLN A 67 -9.80 6.13 7.35
N GLY A 68 -8.98 5.52 8.21
CA GLY A 68 -9.41 5.12 9.55
C GLY A 68 -10.07 3.76 9.64
N ARG A 69 -10.20 3.04 8.52
CA ARG A 69 -10.75 1.67 8.56
C ARG A 69 -9.70 0.72 9.10
N THR A 70 -10.07 -0.06 10.11
CA THR A 70 -9.12 -0.95 10.78
C THR A 70 -8.81 -2.21 9.98
N GLU A 71 -9.69 -2.60 9.07
CA GLU A 71 -9.54 -3.83 8.29
C GLU A 71 -9.08 -3.58 6.86
N PHE A 72 -8.64 -2.35 6.57
CA PHE A 72 -8.26 -2.00 5.21
C PHE A 72 -7.09 -2.86 4.74
N LEU A 73 -7.24 -3.48 3.58
CA LEU A 73 -6.27 -4.43 2.99
C LEU A 73 -6.10 -5.71 3.81
N LEU A 74 -6.91 -5.89 4.85
CA LEU A 74 -6.83 -7.06 5.72
C LEU A 74 -8.11 -7.87 5.72
N ASP A 75 -9.13 -7.41 4.99
CA ASP A 75 -10.43 -8.03 4.93
C ASP A 75 -10.54 -8.83 3.63
N HIS A 76 -10.69 -10.13 3.73
CA HIS A 76 -10.77 -11.00 2.56
C HIS A 76 -11.87 -10.56 1.58
N VAL A 77 -13.02 -10.18 2.10
CA VAL A 77 -14.18 -9.85 1.26
C VAL A 77 -13.94 -8.60 0.43
N ASN A 78 -13.28 -7.60 1.01
CA ASN A 78 -13.06 -6.33 0.35
C ASN A 78 -11.63 -6.17 -0.20
N PHE A 79 -10.88 -7.24 -0.24
CA PHE A 79 -9.44 -7.16 -0.50
C PHE A 79 -9.12 -6.51 -1.84
N GLU A 80 -9.75 -6.97 -2.92
CA GLU A 80 -9.46 -6.44 -4.25
C GLU A 80 -9.86 -4.98 -4.34
N LYS A 81 -11.03 -4.65 -3.81
CA LYS A 81 -11.50 -3.27 -3.80
C LYS A 81 -10.53 -2.38 -3.02
N ASP A 82 -10.07 -2.86 -1.86
CA ASP A 82 -9.15 -2.10 -1.04
C ASP A 82 -7.82 -1.85 -1.77
N MET A 83 -7.32 -2.85 -2.49
CA MET A 83 -6.10 -2.67 -3.26
C MET A 83 -6.26 -1.62 -4.34
N ARG A 84 -7.41 -1.62 -5.02
CA ARG A 84 -7.67 -0.62 -6.05
C ARG A 84 -7.75 0.78 -5.46
N GLU A 85 -8.42 0.91 -4.31
CA GLU A 85 -8.51 2.20 -3.62
C GLU A 85 -7.13 2.69 -3.20
N ALA A 86 -6.31 1.79 -2.65
CA ALA A 86 -4.96 2.16 -2.24
C ALA A 86 -4.13 2.62 -3.43
N GLN A 87 -4.23 1.90 -4.55
CA GLN A 87 -3.49 2.27 -5.75
C GLN A 87 -3.89 3.65 -6.24
N GLU A 88 -5.19 3.92 -6.28
CA GLU A 88 -5.68 5.23 -6.73
C GLU A 88 -5.20 6.36 -5.84
N LYS A 89 -5.26 6.15 -4.52
CA LYS A 89 -4.81 7.17 -3.58
C LYS A 89 -3.31 7.42 -3.70
N LEU A 90 -2.54 6.35 -3.86
CA LEU A 90 -1.10 6.50 -4.03
C LEU A 90 -0.76 7.24 -5.32
N GLU A 91 -1.49 6.96 -6.39
CA GLU A 91 -1.31 7.70 -7.64
C GLU A 91 -1.57 9.18 -7.44
N GLY A 92 -2.57 9.51 -6.66
CA GLY A 92 -2.89 10.90 -6.38
C GLY A 92 -1.86 11.61 -5.53
N MET A 93 -1.01 10.86 -4.82
CA MET A 93 0.06 11.42 -4.00
C MET A 93 1.35 11.61 -4.79
N MET A 94 1.48 10.97 -5.94
CA MET A 94 2.65 11.08 -6.78
C MET A 94 2.45 12.18 -7.81
#